data_74ddf5ce677d0e535d0cc5beea691165
#
_entry.id   74ddf5ce677d0e535d0cc5beea691165
#
_cell.length_a   1.000
_cell.length_b   1.000
_cell.length_c   1.000
_cell.angle_alpha   90.00
_cell.angle_beta   90.00
_cell.angle_gamma   90.00
#
_symmetry.space_group_name_H-M   'P 1'
#
loop_
_entity.id
_entity.type
_entity.pdbx_description
1 polymer ?
#
loop_
_entity_poly.entity_id
_entity_poly.type
_entity_poly.pdbx_seq_one_letter_code
_entity_poly.pdbx_strand_id
1 'polypeptide(L)'
;MAYVAVSGGQEAIEESIRLLHCMRGSTFKELEVEAIEKKLGLLVDRVMSESGLYAPAYAALALKQAEGSIEEAVFLLRAYRSTLSRNYYTLPASGTEMRAVRRISAAFKDIQGGQILGATYDYTHRLIELKQPSAVELCARRQCCLKEAKPVPVVKLPRVSEYLKAEGLIDSCEIDDMEPVDVTKNVLEFPADRSARLQTLTRADGGFIGGLAYSSIRGYGAVHPTVGELRCGYVELEVPYLFDETESICIGEILLTEVEGFIPEDDDKKLKLAVGYGAVLGRNENKAISMAVLDASLETEGPAPAQDEEFVLLHGDSLEMNGFISHLKLPHYVTFQSKLDSVRKTRKEPEHES
;
A
#
# COMPACT_ATOMS: atom_id res chain seq x y z
N MET A 1 0.81 -4.50 29.71
CA MET A 1 0.13 -5.79 29.38
C MET A 1 0.60 -6.83 30.39
N ALA A 2 -0.31 -7.46 31.11
CA ALA A 2 0.03 -8.55 32.02
C ALA A 2 0.17 -9.83 31.20
N TYR A 3 1.39 -10.28 30.99
CA TYR A 3 1.64 -11.59 30.42
C TYR A 3 1.30 -12.64 31.45
N VAL A 4 0.38 -13.52 31.11
CA VAL A 4 0.03 -14.65 31.93
C VAL A 4 0.82 -15.86 31.44
N ALA A 5 1.49 -16.56 32.36
CA ALA A 5 2.24 -17.75 32.05
C ALA A 5 1.31 -18.83 31.43
N VAL A 6 1.69 -19.33 30.28
CA VAL A 6 1.00 -20.44 29.62
C VAL A 6 1.26 -21.72 30.43
N SER A 7 0.24 -22.56 30.59
CA SER A 7 0.42 -23.89 31.19
C SER A 7 1.40 -24.71 30.33
N GLY A 8 2.46 -25.24 30.93
CA GLY A 8 3.57 -25.87 30.23
C GLY A 8 4.76 -24.93 29.95
N GLY A 9 4.58 -23.62 30.06
CA GLY A 9 5.67 -22.64 30.02
C GLY A 9 6.53 -22.69 28.78
N GLN A 10 7.84 -22.55 28.97
CA GLN A 10 8.82 -22.48 27.89
C GLN A 10 8.91 -23.79 27.08
N GLU A 11 8.77 -24.94 27.73
CA GLU A 11 8.80 -26.25 27.06
C GLU A 11 7.69 -26.38 26.00
N ALA A 12 6.45 -25.94 26.33
CA ALA A 12 5.34 -25.95 25.37
C ALA A 12 5.59 -25.00 24.18
N ILE A 13 6.24 -23.87 24.41
CA ILE A 13 6.61 -22.93 23.34
C ILE A 13 7.68 -23.56 22.44
N GLU A 14 8.71 -24.18 23.01
CA GLU A 14 9.77 -24.83 22.25
C GLU A 14 9.23 -26.00 21.40
N GLU A 15 8.35 -26.81 21.96
CA GLU A 15 7.70 -27.90 21.22
C GLU A 15 6.80 -27.36 20.11
N SER A 16 6.08 -26.24 20.31
CA SER A 16 5.32 -25.58 19.27
C SER A 16 6.20 -25.09 18.12
N ILE A 17 7.35 -24.51 18.44
CA ILE A 17 8.35 -24.07 17.43
C ILE A 17 8.90 -25.28 16.68
N ARG A 18 9.26 -26.38 17.37
CA ARG A 18 9.70 -27.62 16.72
C ARG A 18 8.65 -28.20 15.78
N LEU A 19 7.37 -28.20 16.21
CA LEU A 19 6.27 -28.64 15.37
C LEU A 19 6.15 -27.79 14.11
N LEU A 20 6.23 -26.46 14.25
CA LEU A 20 6.20 -25.54 13.12
C LEU A 20 7.35 -25.85 12.11
N HIS A 21 8.56 -26.04 12.60
CA HIS A 21 9.68 -26.42 11.75
C HIS A 21 9.51 -27.79 11.09
N CYS A 22 8.93 -28.76 11.82
CA CYS A 22 8.62 -30.07 11.28
C CYS A 22 7.58 -30.00 10.15
N MET A 23 6.52 -29.20 10.34
CA MET A 23 5.48 -29.01 9.32
C MET A 23 5.99 -28.27 8.08
N ARG A 24 6.92 -27.35 8.25
CA ARG A 24 7.58 -26.64 7.14
C ARG A 24 8.57 -27.53 6.39
N GLY A 25 9.19 -28.48 7.07
CA GLY A 25 10.05 -29.49 6.44
C GLY A 25 9.21 -30.41 5.58
N SER A 26 9.36 -30.39 4.27
CA SER A 26 8.66 -31.26 3.36
C SER A 26 9.61 -32.04 2.46
N THR A 27 9.13 -33.15 1.91
CA THR A 27 9.83 -33.91 0.88
C THR A 27 9.72 -33.24 -0.50
N PHE A 28 8.95 -32.19 -0.62
CA PHE A 28 8.81 -31.40 -1.84
C PHE A 28 10.02 -30.49 -2.05
N LYS A 29 10.29 -30.16 -3.31
CA LYS A 29 11.32 -29.19 -3.64
C LYS A 29 11.01 -27.84 -3.00
N GLU A 30 12.01 -27.27 -2.34
CA GLU A 30 11.93 -25.92 -1.78
C GLU A 30 11.51 -24.89 -2.83
N LEU A 31 10.64 -23.95 -2.41
CA LEU A 31 10.22 -22.84 -3.27
C LEU A 31 11.34 -21.80 -3.35
N GLU A 32 11.87 -21.62 -4.54
CA GLU A 32 12.93 -20.65 -4.79
C GLU A 32 12.43 -19.21 -4.64
N VAL A 33 13.18 -18.36 -3.93
CA VAL A 33 12.83 -16.95 -3.70
C VAL A 33 12.63 -16.20 -5.01
N GLU A 34 13.49 -16.46 -6.01
CA GLU A 34 13.37 -15.86 -7.35
C GLU A 34 12.06 -16.24 -8.06
N ALA A 35 11.57 -17.45 -7.82
CA ALA A 35 10.27 -17.87 -8.37
C ALA A 35 9.09 -17.11 -7.73
N ILE A 36 9.16 -16.82 -6.43
CA ILE A 36 8.18 -15.98 -5.74
C ILE A 36 8.23 -14.56 -6.30
N GLU A 37 9.40 -13.95 -6.35
CA GLU A 37 9.61 -12.61 -6.88
C GLU A 37 9.00 -12.44 -8.28
N LYS A 38 9.30 -13.37 -9.19
CA LYS A 38 8.87 -13.26 -10.59
C LYS A 38 7.42 -13.68 -10.85
N LYS A 39 6.88 -14.63 -10.09
CA LYS A 39 5.55 -15.21 -10.36
C LYS A 39 4.47 -14.71 -9.43
N LEU A 40 4.81 -14.24 -8.24
CA LEU A 40 3.89 -13.66 -7.27
C LEU A 40 4.11 -12.14 -7.13
N GLY A 41 4.51 -11.48 -8.22
CA GLY A 41 4.93 -10.09 -8.20
C GLY A 41 3.91 -9.11 -7.62
N LEU A 42 2.59 -9.31 -7.81
CA LEU A 42 1.57 -8.46 -7.16
C LEU A 42 1.57 -8.58 -5.63
N LEU A 43 1.90 -9.77 -5.13
CA LEU A 43 2.01 -9.99 -3.68
C LEU A 43 3.28 -9.35 -3.12
N VAL A 44 4.40 -9.49 -3.86
CA VAL A 44 5.66 -8.80 -3.55
C VAL A 44 5.47 -7.29 -3.54
N ASP A 45 4.80 -6.73 -4.55
CA ASP A 45 4.50 -5.30 -4.64
C ASP A 45 3.67 -4.81 -3.44
N ARG A 46 2.68 -5.60 -2.99
CA ARG A 46 1.87 -5.28 -1.82
C ARG A 46 2.72 -5.25 -0.54
N VAL A 47 3.53 -6.26 -0.31
CA VAL A 47 4.41 -6.33 0.88
C VAL A 47 5.41 -5.17 0.88
N MET A 48 6.01 -4.81 -0.27
CA MET A 48 6.89 -3.65 -0.38
C MET A 48 6.17 -2.35 -0.02
N SER A 49 4.99 -2.13 -0.55
CA SER A 49 4.21 -0.91 -0.28
C SER A 49 3.86 -0.78 1.20
N GLU A 50 3.29 -1.82 1.81
CA GLU A 50 2.85 -1.80 3.21
C GLU A 50 4.03 -1.76 4.19
N SER A 51 5.19 -2.31 3.82
CA SER A 51 6.42 -2.20 4.62
C SER A 51 7.16 -0.87 4.44
N GLY A 52 6.90 -0.16 3.34
CA GLY A 52 7.62 1.06 2.98
C GLY A 52 9.08 0.79 2.64
N LEU A 53 9.38 -0.33 1.98
CA LEU A 53 10.72 -0.70 1.54
C LEU A 53 10.67 -1.30 0.12
N TYR A 54 11.30 -0.65 -0.83
CA TYR A 54 11.45 -1.19 -2.19
C TYR A 54 12.63 -2.17 -2.24
N ALA A 55 12.32 -3.44 -2.04
CA ALA A 55 13.31 -4.52 -2.03
C ALA A 55 12.67 -5.84 -2.47
N PRO A 56 12.45 -6.07 -3.80
CA PRO A 56 11.69 -7.21 -4.31
C PRO A 56 12.17 -8.57 -3.81
N ALA A 57 13.49 -8.80 -3.81
CA ALA A 57 14.06 -10.05 -3.35
C ALA A 57 13.83 -10.30 -1.85
N TYR A 58 13.96 -9.26 -1.02
CA TYR A 58 13.67 -9.38 0.42
C TYR A 58 12.19 -9.52 0.72
N ALA A 59 11.32 -8.86 -0.03
CA ALA A 59 9.87 -9.06 0.09
C ALA A 59 9.46 -10.49 -0.30
N ALA A 60 10.05 -11.05 -1.36
CA ALA A 60 9.85 -12.44 -1.75
C ALA A 60 10.37 -13.42 -0.68
N LEU A 61 11.52 -13.13 -0.06
CA LEU A 61 12.07 -13.92 1.04
C LEU A 61 11.16 -13.86 2.27
N ALA A 62 10.66 -12.67 2.62
CA ALA A 62 9.72 -12.49 3.73
C ALA A 62 8.41 -13.26 3.49
N LEU A 63 7.85 -13.23 2.28
CA LEU A 63 6.69 -14.04 1.89
C LEU A 63 6.94 -15.53 2.01
N LYS A 64 8.13 -16.02 1.61
CA LYS A 64 8.53 -17.42 1.80
C LYS A 64 8.54 -17.80 3.29
N GLN A 65 9.15 -16.96 4.12
CA GLN A 65 9.25 -17.20 5.56
C GLN A 65 7.89 -17.12 6.26
N ALA A 66 7.00 -16.26 5.79
CA ALA A 66 5.65 -16.05 6.29
C ALA A 66 4.61 -17.04 5.73
N GLU A 67 5.02 -18.05 4.95
CA GLU A 67 4.10 -19.00 4.29
C GLU A 67 3.02 -18.34 3.43
N GLY A 68 3.33 -17.14 2.90
CA GLY A 68 2.42 -16.34 2.08
C GLY A 68 1.47 -15.41 2.86
N SER A 69 1.54 -15.37 4.21
CA SER A 69 0.84 -14.33 4.99
C SER A 69 1.44 -12.98 4.70
N ILE A 70 0.60 -12.06 4.24
CA ILE A 70 1.04 -10.69 3.90
C ILE A 70 1.44 -9.93 5.17
N GLU A 71 0.61 -10.00 6.20
CA GLU A 71 0.79 -9.29 7.46
C GLU A 71 2.11 -9.70 8.14
N GLU A 72 2.39 -11.00 8.17
CA GLU A 72 3.65 -11.52 8.72
C GLU A 72 4.84 -11.12 7.86
N ALA A 73 4.70 -11.17 6.53
CA ALA A 73 5.76 -10.73 5.62
C ALA A 73 6.06 -9.23 5.75
N VAL A 74 5.02 -8.40 5.93
CA VAL A 74 5.17 -6.96 6.20
C VAL A 74 5.88 -6.74 7.53
N PHE A 75 5.53 -7.51 8.58
CA PHE A 75 6.21 -7.45 9.87
C PHE A 75 7.72 -7.77 9.72
N LEU A 76 8.04 -8.89 9.08
CA LEU A 76 9.43 -9.30 8.86
C LEU A 76 10.23 -8.25 8.08
N LEU A 77 9.63 -7.69 7.02
CA LEU A 77 10.30 -6.71 6.18
C LEU A 77 10.46 -5.35 6.90
N ARG A 78 9.50 -4.91 7.70
CA ARG A 78 9.64 -3.71 8.55
C ARG A 78 10.68 -3.90 9.63
N ALA A 79 10.72 -5.07 10.28
CA ALA A 79 11.75 -5.40 11.26
C ALA A 79 13.14 -5.39 10.61
N TYR A 80 13.29 -5.99 9.45
CA TYR A 80 14.54 -5.94 8.69
C TYR A 80 14.93 -4.50 8.31
N ARG A 81 13.99 -3.71 7.78
CA ARG A 81 14.24 -2.30 7.45
C ARG A 81 14.78 -1.51 8.64
N SER A 82 14.28 -1.76 9.86
CA SER A 82 14.75 -1.05 11.05
C SER A 82 16.20 -1.33 11.41
N THR A 83 16.81 -2.39 10.87
CA THR A 83 18.23 -2.73 11.05
C THR A 83 19.14 -2.06 10.01
N LEU A 84 18.57 -1.47 8.96
CA LEU A 84 19.33 -0.83 7.89
C LEU A 84 19.66 0.62 8.24
N SER A 85 20.90 1.02 7.93
CA SER A 85 21.29 2.42 8.02
C SER A 85 20.60 3.23 6.93
N ARG A 86 20.08 4.42 7.27
CA ARG A 86 19.59 5.40 6.32
C ARG A 86 20.70 6.41 6.06
N ASN A 87 21.41 6.24 4.95
CA ASN A 87 22.59 7.03 4.66
C ASN A 87 22.27 8.33 3.93
N TYR A 88 21.25 8.32 3.06
CA TYR A 88 20.88 9.46 2.21
C TYR A 88 19.36 9.56 2.07
N TYR A 89 18.91 10.77 1.71
CA TYR A 89 17.58 11.03 1.16
C TYR A 89 17.73 11.26 -0.34
N THR A 90 16.78 10.77 -1.11
CA THR A 90 16.73 11.02 -2.55
C THR A 90 16.31 12.46 -2.80
N LEU A 91 16.75 13.00 -3.93
CA LEU A 91 16.17 14.22 -4.47
C LEU A 91 14.70 13.98 -4.85
N PRO A 92 13.87 15.03 -4.90
CA PRO A 92 12.50 14.93 -5.35
C PRO A 92 12.43 14.31 -6.75
N ALA A 93 11.69 13.20 -6.88
CA ALA A 93 11.49 12.55 -8.16
C ALA A 93 10.14 12.98 -8.74
N SER A 94 10.11 13.34 -10.03
CA SER A 94 8.87 13.74 -10.70
C SER A 94 8.20 12.55 -11.40
N GLY A 95 6.93 12.35 -11.14
CA GLY A 95 6.14 11.35 -11.88
C GLY A 95 5.96 11.70 -13.37
N THR A 96 6.20 12.95 -13.80
CA THR A 96 6.20 13.30 -15.24
C THR A 96 7.37 12.66 -15.98
N GLU A 97 8.44 12.33 -15.27
CA GLU A 97 9.61 11.65 -15.83
C GLU A 97 9.49 10.12 -15.79
N MET A 98 8.39 9.61 -15.25
CA MET A 98 8.13 8.19 -15.16
C MET A 98 8.18 7.52 -16.54
N ARG A 99 8.97 6.47 -16.66
CA ARG A 99 8.94 5.55 -17.80
C ARG A 99 7.72 4.64 -17.66
N ALA A 100 6.58 5.14 -18.14
CA ALA A 100 5.29 4.49 -17.97
C ALA A 100 5.24 3.14 -18.68
N VAL A 101 4.85 2.08 -17.96
CA VAL A 101 4.55 0.75 -18.50
C VAL A 101 3.04 0.50 -18.56
N ARG A 102 2.26 1.30 -17.86
CA ARG A 102 0.82 1.36 -17.92
C ARG A 102 0.36 2.81 -17.69
N ARG A 103 -0.58 3.25 -18.51
CA ARG A 103 -1.23 4.56 -18.38
C ARG A 103 -2.68 4.46 -18.80
N ILE A 104 -3.59 4.76 -17.90
CA ILE A 104 -5.03 4.82 -18.16
C ILE A 104 -5.54 6.18 -17.73
N SER A 105 -6.22 6.87 -18.63
CA SER A 105 -6.92 8.10 -18.30
C SER A 105 -8.40 7.96 -18.59
N ALA A 106 -9.23 8.34 -17.64
CA ALA A 106 -10.66 8.46 -17.79
C ALA A 106 -11.10 9.91 -18.06
N ALA A 107 -10.18 10.89 -17.94
CA ALA A 107 -10.49 12.30 -18.13
C ALA A 107 -10.67 12.67 -19.61
N PHE A 108 -9.87 12.09 -20.49
CA PHE A 108 -9.91 12.40 -21.92
C PHE A 108 -10.03 11.13 -22.76
N LYS A 109 -10.88 11.19 -23.80
CA LYS A 109 -11.01 10.11 -24.79
C LYS A 109 -9.71 9.93 -25.57
N ASP A 110 -9.13 11.03 -26.04
CA ASP A 110 -7.92 11.08 -26.83
C ASP A 110 -6.85 11.88 -26.06
N ILE A 111 -6.15 11.19 -25.17
CA ILE A 111 -5.06 11.80 -24.40
C ILE A 111 -3.75 11.79 -25.20
N GLN A 112 -2.97 12.87 -25.10
CA GLN A 112 -1.65 12.96 -25.74
C GLN A 112 -0.75 11.81 -25.24
N GLY A 113 -0.14 11.09 -26.18
CA GLY A 113 0.64 9.88 -25.91
C GLY A 113 -0.19 8.61 -25.79
N GLY A 114 -1.53 8.72 -25.82
CA GLY A 114 -2.46 7.60 -25.80
C GLY A 114 -2.57 6.87 -24.47
N GLN A 115 -3.41 5.84 -24.48
CA GLN A 115 -3.52 4.88 -23.38
C GLN A 115 -2.44 3.80 -23.53
N ILE A 116 -1.84 3.38 -22.43
CA ILE A 116 -0.88 2.27 -22.37
C ILE A 116 -1.50 1.19 -21.48
N LEU A 117 -2.06 0.14 -22.07
CA LEU A 117 -2.79 -0.87 -21.30
C LEU A 117 -1.87 -1.68 -20.38
N GLY A 118 -0.63 -1.95 -20.81
CA GLY A 118 0.32 -2.72 -20.02
C GLY A 118 -0.09 -4.18 -19.80
N ALA A 119 0.63 -4.87 -18.93
CA ALA A 119 0.31 -6.23 -18.52
C ALA A 119 -0.71 -6.19 -17.36
N THR A 120 -1.95 -6.56 -17.64
CA THR A 120 -3.05 -6.51 -16.67
C THR A 120 -3.99 -7.71 -16.82
N TYR A 121 -4.70 -8.03 -15.74
CA TYR A 121 -5.79 -9.01 -15.75
C TYR A 121 -7.14 -8.41 -16.19
N ASP A 122 -7.26 -7.10 -16.38
CA ASP A 122 -8.52 -6.40 -16.60
C ASP A 122 -9.27 -6.88 -17.85
N TYR A 123 -8.53 -7.30 -18.87
CA TYR A 123 -9.08 -7.79 -20.14
C TYR A 123 -9.10 -9.32 -20.26
N THR A 124 -8.80 -10.03 -19.16
CA THR A 124 -8.90 -11.49 -19.12
C THR A 124 -10.29 -11.93 -18.68
N HIS A 125 -10.69 -13.14 -19.03
CA HIS A 125 -11.97 -13.71 -18.58
C HIS A 125 -11.99 -14.05 -17.09
N ARG A 126 -10.83 -14.01 -16.40
CA ARG A 126 -10.65 -14.32 -14.96
C ARG A 126 -11.21 -15.71 -14.60
N LEU A 127 -11.03 -16.68 -15.48
CA LEU A 127 -11.41 -18.06 -15.26
C LEU A 127 -10.24 -18.85 -14.66
N ILE A 128 -10.58 -19.84 -13.83
CA ILE A 128 -9.58 -20.77 -13.29
C ILE A 128 -9.06 -21.66 -14.43
N GLU A 129 -7.76 -21.62 -14.68
CA GLU A 129 -7.09 -22.51 -15.63
C GLU A 129 -6.84 -23.87 -14.99
N LEU A 130 -7.75 -24.82 -15.20
CA LEU A 130 -7.65 -26.16 -14.63
C LEU A 130 -6.49 -26.97 -15.24
N LYS A 131 -6.11 -26.67 -16.49
CA LYS A 131 -4.94 -27.23 -17.16
C LYS A 131 -3.81 -26.21 -17.15
N GLN A 132 -2.84 -26.45 -16.30
CA GLN A 132 -1.68 -25.58 -16.24
C GLN A 132 -0.76 -25.84 -17.45
N PRO A 133 -0.29 -24.80 -18.16
CA PRO A 133 0.67 -24.95 -19.24
C PRO A 133 1.99 -25.50 -18.71
N SER A 134 2.61 -26.35 -19.48
CA SER A 134 3.94 -26.88 -19.19
C SER A 134 5.01 -25.77 -19.24
N ALA A 135 6.16 -26.00 -18.60
CA ALA A 135 7.27 -25.07 -18.64
C ALA A 135 7.75 -24.81 -20.10
N VAL A 136 7.66 -25.81 -20.96
CA VAL A 136 8.02 -25.70 -22.39
C VAL A 136 7.05 -24.77 -23.12
N GLU A 137 5.75 -24.91 -22.89
CA GLU A 137 4.72 -24.03 -23.48
C GLU A 137 4.86 -22.59 -22.99
N LEU A 138 5.12 -22.37 -21.70
CA LEU A 138 5.38 -21.03 -21.15
C LEU A 138 6.63 -20.39 -21.77
N CYS A 139 7.71 -21.19 -21.93
CA CYS A 139 8.92 -20.71 -22.55
C CYS A 139 8.71 -20.35 -24.03
N ALA A 140 7.97 -21.17 -24.76
CA ALA A 140 7.62 -20.92 -26.16
C ALA A 140 6.77 -19.65 -26.32
N ARG A 141 5.75 -19.45 -25.46
CA ARG A 141 4.94 -18.22 -25.43
C ARG A 141 5.81 -16.98 -25.18
N ARG A 142 6.72 -17.04 -24.19
CA ARG A 142 7.64 -15.93 -23.91
C ARG A 142 8.55 -15.62 -25.08
N GLN A 143 9.12 -16.63 -25.73
CA GLN A 143 9.99 -16.43 -26.89
C GLN A 143 9.24 -15.83 -28.08
N CYS A 144 7.99 -16.23 -28.31
CA CYS A 144 7.13 -15.63 -29.33
C CYS A 144 6.91 -14.15 -29.05
N CYS A 145 6.48 -13.80 -27.82
CA CYS A 145 6.27 -12.40 -27.43
C CYS A 145 7.53 -11.55 -27.61
N LEU A 146 8.71 -12.07 -27.22
CA LEU A 146 9.96 -11.33 -27.37
C LEU A 146 10.36 -11.09 -28.84
N LYS A 147 10.07 -12.05 -29.75
CA LYS A 147 10.32 -11.88 -31.19
C LYS A 147 9.40 -10.85 -31.83
N GLU A 148 8.18 -10.74 -31.36
CA GLU A 148 7.17 -9.81 -31.86
C GLU A 148 7.25 -8.43 -31.22
N ALA A 149 8.01 -8.31 -30.11
CA ALA A 149 8.17 -7.05 -29.40
C ALA A 149 8.87 -6.02 -30.29
N LYS A 150 8.24 -4.88 -30.46
CA LYS A 150 8.84 -3.71 -31.11
C LYS A 150 9.36 -2.77 -30.04
N PRO A 151 10.54 -2.16 -30.22
CA PRO A 151 10.99 -1.12 -29.31
C PRO A 151 9.98 0.03 -29.31
N VAL A 152 9.49 0.39 -28.14
CA VAL A 152 8.63 1.55 -27.96
C VAL A 152 9.53 2.68 -27.50
N PRO A 153 9.53 3.85 -28.17
CA PRO A 153 10.30 4.98 -27.70
C PRO A 153 9.81 5.38 -26.29
N VAL A 154 10.75 5.65 -25.41
CA VAL A 154 10.45 6.24 -24.11
C VAL A 154 10.00 7.67 -24.35
N VAL A 155 8.74 7.95 -24.13
CA VAL A 155 8.17 9.29 -24.30
C VAL A 155 7.80 9.81 -22.93
N LYS A 156 8.27 11.00 -22.59
CA LYS A 156 7.76 11.72 -21.40
C LYS A 156 6.31 12.10 -21.68
N LEU A 157 5.42 11.68 -20.81
CA LEU A 157 3.99 11.91 -20.95
C LEU A 157 3.56 12.94 -19.91
N PRO A 158 3.08 14.12 -20.34
CA PRO A 158 2.53 15.10 -19.39
C PRO A 158 1.38 14.50 -18.61
N ARG A 159 1.22 14.94 -17.37
CA ARG A 159 0.10 14.52 -16.51
C ARG A 159 -1.20 15.15 -16.98
N VAL A 160 -2.32 14.50 -16.68
CA VAL A 160 -3.66 15.08 -16.93
C VAL A 160 -3.81 16.40 -16.15
N SER A 161 -3.34 16.44 -14.91
CA SER A 161 -3.36 17.66 -14.09
C SER A 161 -2.62 18.85 -14.74
N GLU A 162 -1.58 18.61 -15.51
CA GLU A 162 -0.86 19.69 -16.23
C GLU A 162 -1.71 20.34 -17.31
N TYR A 163 -2.50 19.54 -18.05
CA TYR A 163 -3.44 20.09 -19.04
C TYR A 163 -4.54 20.90 -18.36
N LEU A 164 -5.11 20.35 -17.26
CA LEU A 164 -6.17 21.01 -16.54
C LEU A 164 -5.69 22.31 -15.84
N LYS A 165 -4.45 22.36 -15.37
CA LYS A 165 -3.80 23.59 -14.88
C LYS A 165 -3.64 24.62 -15.98
N ALA A 166 -3.22 24.20 -17.18
CA ALA A 166 -3.08 25.10 -18.32
C ALA A 166 -4.43 25.71 -18.76
N GLU A 167 -5.53 25.01 -18.54
CA GLU A 167 -6.90 25.51 -18.77
C GLU A 167 -7.45 26.34 -17.61
N GLY A 168 -6.73 26.41 -16.48
CA GLY A 168 -7.20 27.13 -15.28
C GLY A 168 -8.31 26.42 -14.51
N LEU A 169 -8.45 25.10 -14.69
CA LEU A 169 -9.47 24.28 -14.02
C LEU A 169 -8.97 23.70 -12.70
N ILE A 170 -7.67 23.67 -12.48
CA ILE A 170 -6.98 23.28 -11.24
C ILE A 170 -6.08 24.43 -10.85
N ASP A 171 -6.07 24.77 -9.57
CA ASP A 171 -5.13 25.77 -9.05
C ASP A 171 -3.70 25.23 -9.09
N SER A 172 -2.75 26.11 -9.40
CA SER A 172 -1.34 25.81 -9.24
C SER A 172 -1.01 25.84 -7.74
N CYS A 173 -0.69 24.69 -7.15
CA CYS A 173 -0.04 24.70 -5.84
C CYS A 173 1.31 25.40 -5.95
N GLU A 174 1.58 26.33 -5.05
CA GLU A 174 2.93 26.80 -4.81
C GLU A 174 3.73 25.61 -4.29
N ILE A 175 4.94 25.44 -4.82
CA ILE A 175 5.85 24.41 -4.31
C ILE A 175 6.31 24.89 -2.94
N ASP A 176 5.97 24.13 -1.91
CA ASP A 176 6.46 24.35 -0.57
C ASP A 176 7.85 23.71 -0.46
N ASP A 177 8.85 24.51 -0.07
CA ASP A 177 10.22 24.04 0.15
C ASP A 177 10.42 23.41 1.54
N MET A 178 9.33 23.17 2.30
CA MET A 178 9.42 22.51 3.60
C MET A 178 9.82 21.04 3.47
N GLU A 179 10.72 20.61 4.34
CA GLU A 179 11.10 19.20 4.39
C GLU A 179 9.90 18.33 4.87
N PRO A 180 9.51 17.29 4.11
CA PRO A 180 8.39 16.47 4.49
C PRO A 180 8.61 15.75 5.82
N VAL A 181 7.58 15.67 6.66
CA VAL A 181 7.61 14.88 7.90
C VAL A 181 7.89 13.41 7.59
N ASP A 182 8.87 12.81 8.24
CA ASP A 182 9.16 11.38 8.13
C ASP A 182 8.34 10.57 9.15
N VAL A 183 7.22 10.04 8.74
CA VAL A 183 6.32 9.21 9.59
C VAL A 183 6.95 7.91 10.09
N THR A 184 8.15 7.57 9.65
CA THR A 184 8.89 6.42 10.17
C THR A 184 9.77 6.75 11.37
N LYS A 185 9.96 8.04 11.65
CA LYS A 185 10.78 8.56 12.75
C LYS A 185 9.98 9.41 13.71
N ASN A 186 9.02 10.17 13.20
CA ASN A 186 8.22 11.11 13.95
C ASN A 186 6.85 10.54 14.28
N VAL A 187 6.31 10.91 15.41
CA VAL A 187 4.92 10.61 15.79
C VAL A 187 4.01 11.44 14.89
N LEU A 188 2.91 10.83 14.45
CA LEU A 188 1.89 11.52 13.69
C LEU A 188 1.15 12.50 14.60
N GLU A 189 1.13 13.78 14.27
CA GLU A 189 0.40 14.84 14.96
C GLU A 189 -0.82 15.24 14.14
N PHE A 190 -1.90 15.65 14.80
CA PHE A 190 -3.15 16.05 14.14
C PHE A 190 -3.47 17.53 14.41
N PRO A 191 -3.95 18.29 13.40
CA PRO A 191 -4.15 17.86 12.00
C PRO A 191 -2.80 17.53 11.32
N ALA A 192 -2.77 16.47 10.54
CA ALA A 192 -1.55 16.00 9.90
C ALA A 192 -1.28 16.75 8.58
N ASP A 193 -0.02 17.09 8.33
CA ASP A 193 0.38 17.60 7.03
C ASP A 193 0.04 16.62 5.91
N ARG A 194 -0.33 17.10 4.73
CA ARG A 194 -0.68 16.26 3.59
C ARG A 194 0.43 15.27 3.23
N SER A 195 1.69 15.66 3.37
CA SER A 195 2.83 14.75 3.17
C SER A 195 2.82 13.58 4.14
N ALA A 196 2.51 13.83 5.43
CA ALA A 196 2.40 12.79 6.45
C ALA A 196 1.18 11.89 6.20
N ARG A 197 0.03 12.45 5.80
CA ARG A 197 -1.17 11.70 5.39
C ARG A 197 -0.85 10.73 4.24
N LEU A 198 -0.26 11.23 3.17
CA LEU A 198 0.10 10.41 2.00
C LEU A 198 1.11 9.32 2.33
N GLN A 199 2.13 9.59 3.14
CA GLN A 199 3.10 8.59 3.60
C GLN A 199 2.41 7.50 4.45
N THR A 200 1.51 7.88 5.34
CA THR A 200 0.75 6.95 6.19
C THR A 200 -0.14 6.06 5.34
N LEU A 201 -0.91 6.63 4.40
CA LEU A 201 -1.77 5.89 3.47
C LEU A 201 -0.96 4.94 2.57
N THR A 202 0.23 5.34 2.11
CA THR A 202 1.11 4.45 1.32
C THR A 202 1.48 3.19 2.09
N ARG A 203 1.65 3.28 3.40
CA ARG A 203 2.01 2.17 4.29
C ARG A 203 0.81 1.43 4.87
N ALA A 204 -0.38 1.95 4.69
CA ALA A 204 -1.61 1.34 5.20
C ALA A 204 -1.92 -0.01 4.54
N ASP A 205 -2.72 -0.82 5.23
CA ASP A 205 -3.28 -2.06 4.69
C ASP A 205 -4.17 -1.77 3.48
N GLY A 206 -3.87 -2.41 2.35
CA GLY A 206 -4.58 -2.19 1.11
C GLY A 206 -6.06 -2.59 1.16
N GLY A 207 -6.41 -3.58 1.99
CA GLY A 207 -7.80 -4.01 2.20
C GLY A 207 -8.59 -2.99 3.01
N PHE A 208 -8.00 -2.45 4.09
CA PHE A 208 -8.63 -1.43 4.93
C PHE A 208 -8.93 -0.16 4.13
N ILE A 209 -7.91 0.44 3.50
CA ILE A 209 -8.12 1.68 2.73
C ILE A 209 -9.04 1.45 1.52
N GLY A 210 -8.98 0.25 0.90
CA GLY A 210 -9.87 -0.12 -0.20
C GLY A 210 -11.33 -0.22 0.24
N GLY A 211 -11.60 -0.83 1.40
CA GLY A 211 -12.94 -0.90 1.99
C GLY A 211 -13.49 0.48 2.36
N LEU A 212 -12.65 1.33 2.93
CA LEU A 212 -13.03 2.68 3.34
C LEU A 212 -13.30 3.59 2.13
N ALA A 213 -12.41 3.57 1.13
CA ALA A 213 -12.63 4.28 -0.13
C ALA A 213 -13.90 3.78 -0.86
N TYR A 214 -14.12 2.46 -0.90
CA TYR A 214 -15.36 1.89 -1.44
C TYR A 214 -16.59 2.42 -0.72
N SER A 215 -16.59 2.49 0.62
CA SER A 215 -17.71 3.02 1.38
C SER A 215 -17.98 4.49 1.04
N SER A 216 -16.93 5.30 0.87
CA SER A 216 -17.06 6.72 0.48
C SER A 216 -17.73 6.86 -0.88
N ILE A 217 -17.24 6.19 -1.92
CA ILE A 217 -17.79 6.31 -3.28
C ILE A 217 -19.15 5.60 -3.46
N ARG A 218 -19.51 4.65 -2.58
CA ARG A 218 -20.74 3.86 -2.67
C ARG A 218 -21.94 4.51 -1.97
N GLY A 219 -21.80 5.72 -1.45
CA GLY A 219 -22.92 6.51 -0.92
C GLY A 219 -22.92 6.75 0.58
N TYR A 220 -21.85 6.37 1.30
CA TYR A 220 -21.66 6.70 2.71
C TYR A 220 -20.70 7.88 2.92
N GLY A 221 -20.21 8.48 1.85
CA GLY A 221 -19.40 9.68 1.86
C GLY A 221 -19.91 10.72 0.88
N ALA A 222 -19.54 11.98 1.10
CA ALA A 222 -19.91 13.09 0.23
C ALA A 222 -19.01 13.17 -1.01
N VAL A 223 -17.88 12.46 -1.02
CA VAL A 223 -16.83 12.61 -2.00
C VAL A 223 -16.81 11.44 -2.98
N HIS A 224 -16.97 11.74 -4.27
CA HIS A 224 -16.88 10.75 -5.36
C HIS A 224 -15.90 11.26 -6.43
N PRO A 225 -14.59 11.07 -6.23
CA PRO A 225 -13.63 11.52 -7.22
C PRO A 225 -13.69 10.69 -8.50
N THR A 226 -13.41 11.35 -9.61
CA THR A 226 -13.20 10.69 -10.89
C THR A 226 -11.70 10.43 -11.05
N VAL A 227 -11.33 9.19 -11.34
CA VAL A 227 -9.94 8.86 -11.68
C VAL A 227 -9.58 9.57 -12.99
N GLY A 228 -8.78 10.61 -12.88
CA GLY A 228 -8.32 11.37 -14.03
C GLY A 228 -7.21 10.64 -14.78
N GLU A 229 -6.24 10.15 -14.04
CA GLU A 229 -5.12 9.39 -14.59
C GLU A 229 -4.60 8.37 -13.57
N LEU A 230 -4.32 7.16 -14.07
CA LEU A 230 -3.54 6.13 -13.39
C LEU A 230 -2.28 5.89 -14.22
N ARG A 231 -1.13 5.93 -13.57
CA ARG A 231 0.19 5.67 -14.17
C ARG A 231 0.92 4.63 -13.34
N CYS A 232 1.50 3.65 -14.01
CA CYS A 232 2.43 2.71 -13.40
C CYS A 232 3.69 2.67 -14.25
N GLY A 233 4.85 2.84 -13.63
CA GLY A 233 6.10 2.89 -14.34
C GLY A 233 7.31 3.00 -13.43
N TYR A 234 8.45 3.07 -14.05
CA TYR A 234 9.73 3.20 -13.38
C TYR A 234 10.12 4.66 -13.23
N VAL A 235 10.52 5.02 -12.03
CA VAL A 235 11.00 6.36 -11.68
C VAL A 235 12.44 6.23 -11.22
N GLU A 236 13.33 7.01 -11.85
CA GLU A 236 14.72 7.10 -11.44
C GLU A 236 14.84 7.83 -10.10
N LEU A 237 15.74 7.35 -9.25
CA LEU A 237 16.05 7.94 -7.97
C LEU A 237 17.48 8.46 -7.98
N GLU A 238 17.63 9.70 -7.57
CA GLU A 238 18.91 10.37 -7.46
C GLU A 238 19.18 10.77 -6.02
N VAL A 239 20.44 10.79 -5.65
CA VAL A 239 20.93 11.32 -4.38
C VAL A 239 21.95 12.44 -4.66
N PRO A 240 22.06 13.44 -3.77
CA PRO A 240 23.09 14.47 -3.90
C PRO A 240 24.49 13.85 -3.94
N TYR A 241 25.36 14.35 -4.80
CA TYR A 241 26.74 13.93 -4.83
C TYR A 241 27.53 14.56 -3.69
N LEU A 242 28.26 13.72 -2.93
CA LEU A 242 28.91 14.14 -1.68
C LEU A 242 30.01 15.20 -1.84
N PHE A 243 30.62 15.30 -3.03
CA PHE A 243 31.76 16.17 -3.28
C PHE A 243 31.38 17.41 -4.08
N ASP A 244 30.17 17.47 -4.65
CA ASP A 244 29.63 18.59 -5.38
C ASP A 244 28.11 18.63 -5.24
N GLU A 245 27.61 19.59 -4.45
CA GLU A 245 26.16 19.74 -4.17
C GLU A 245 25.34 20.12 -5.42
N THR A 246 25.99 20.52 -6.50
CA THR A 246 25.32 20.84 -7.77
C THR A 246 25.09 19.59 -8.66
N GLU A 247 25.72 18.49 -8.31
CA GLU A 247 25.60 17.22 -9.03
C GLU A 247 24.78 16.18 -8.25
N SER A 248 24.19 15.24 -8.97
CA SER A 248 23.46 14.10 -8.42
C SER A 248 23.94 12.78 -9.00
N ILE A 249 23.69 11.71 -8.27
CA ILE A 249 24.01 10.34 -8.71
C ILE A 249 22.70 9.54 -8.77
N CYS A 250 22.41 8.97 -9.94
CA CYS A 250 21.34 8.00 -10.09
C CYS A 250 21.72 6.70 -9.36
N ILE A 251 20.88 6.30 -8.40
CA ILE A 251 21.07 5.07 -7.60
C ILE A 251 20.21 3.90 -8.08
N GLY A 252 19.36 4.13 -9.09
CA GLY A 252 18.51 3.11 -9.69
C GLY A 252 17.09 3.58 -9.94
N GLU A 253 16.24 2.64 -10.31
CA GLU A 253 14.82 2.88 -10.59
C GLU A 253 13.95 2.12 -9.59
N ILE A 254 12.80 2.70 -9.23
CA ILE A 254 11.72 2.00 -8.51
C ILE A 254 10.48 1.92 -9.39
N LEU A 255 9.74 0.82 -9.25
CA LEU A 255 8.41 0.71 -9.84
C LEU A 255 7.40 1.38 -8.91
N LEU A 256 6.67 2.34 -9.45
CA LEU A 256 5.68 3.14 -8.74
C LEU A 256 4.35 3.12 -9.48
N THR A 257 3.25 3.11 -8.74
CA THR A 257 1.91 3.39 -9.26
C THR A 257 1.40 4.68 -8.64
N GLU A 258 0.98 5.63 -9.47
CA GLU A 258 0.34 6.87 -9.04
C GLU A 258 -1.05 7.05 -9.66
N VAL A 259 -1.93 7.74 -8.95
CA VAL A 259 -3.28 8.08 -9.38
C VAL A 259 -3.57 9.53 -9.03
N GLU A 260 -4.13 10.26 -9.99
CA GLU A 260 -4.76 11.55 -9.78
C GLU A 260 -6.28 11.39 -9.89
N GLY A 261 -7.00 11.74 -8.84
CA GLY A 261 -8.45 11.78 -8.80
C GLY A 261 -8.95 13.22 -8.74
N PHE A 262 -9.98 13.55 -9.50
CA PHE A 262 -10.53 14.91 -9.57
C PHE A 262 -11.92 14.97 -8.98
N ILE A 263 -12.18 16.04 -8.19
CA ILE A 263 -13.45 16.32 -7.56
C ILE A 263 -13.84 17.75 -7.91
N PRO A 264 -15.09 18.00 -8.37
CA PRO A 264 -15.60 19.36 -8.49
C PRO A 264 -15.65 20.02 -7.12
N GLU A 265 -15.07 21.20 -7.01
CA GLU A 265 -15.08 22.05 -5.84
C GLU A 265 -15.70 23.41 -6.18
N ASP A 266 -16.57 23.92 -5.32
CA ASP A 266 -17.21 25.22 -5.52
C ASP A 266 -16.37 26.31 -4.82
N ASP A 267 -15.69 27.14 -5.62
CA ASP A 267 -14.89 28.26 -5.15
C ASP A 267 -15.62 29.58 -5.47
N ASP A 268 -16.37 30.08 -4.49
CA ASP A 268 -17.07 31.39 -4.40
C ASP A 268 -17.78 31.93 -5.66
N LYS A 269 -17.62 31.40 -6.82
CA LYS A 269 -18.35 31.73 -8.09
C LYS A 269 -17.92 30.86 -9.30
N LYS A 270 -16.93 30.00 -9.17
CA LYS A 270 -16.47 29.15 -10.28
C LYS A 270 -16.18 27.75 -9.77
N LEU A 271 -16.69 26.76 -10.47
CA LEU A 271 -16.29 25.38 -10.25
C LEU A 271 -14.83 25.19 -10.64
N LYS A 272 -14.05 24.64 -9.75
CA LYS A 272 -12.68 24.14 -9.98
C LYS A 272 -12.62 22.66 -9.69
N LEU A 273 -11.48 22.08 -9.89
CA LEU A 273 -11.20 20.68 -9.57
C LEU A 273 -10.17 20.61 -8.45
N ALA A 274 -10.55 20.01 -7.33
CA ALA A 274 -9.59 19.56 -6.33
C ALA A 274 -8.97 18.23 -6.77
N VAL A 275 -7.73 17.99 -6.35
CA VAL A 275 -6.95 16.82 -6.72
C VAL A 275 -6.67 15.95 -5.51
N GLY A 276 -7.27 14.75 -5.50
CA GLY A 276 -6.84 13.68 -4.62
C GLY A 276 -5.69 12.90 -5.27
N TYR A 277 -4.69 12.55 -4.49
CA TYR A 277 -3.47 11.90 -4.96
C TYR A 277 -3.18 10.59 -4.23
N GLY A 278 -2.71 9.60 -4.97
CA GLY A 278 -2.23 8.35 -4.41
C GLY A 278 -0.96 7.89 -5.11
N ALA A 279 0.06 7.51 -4.34
CA ALA A 279 1.29 6.95 -4.86
C ALA A 279 1.76 5.78 -3.99
N VAL A 280 2.05 4.64 -4.61
CA VAL A 280 2.43 3.41 -3.92
C VAL A 280 3.53 2.68 -4.66
N LEU A 281 4.38 1.98 -3.93
CA LEU A 281 5.41 1.13 -4.51
C LEU A 281 4.79 -0.05 -5.25
N GLY A 282 5.37 -0.40 -6.41
CA GLY A 282 4.93 -1.53 -7.23
C GLY A 282 3.61 -1.28 -7.97
N ARG A 283 2.98 -2.35 -8.45
CA ARG A 283 1.73 -2.35 -9.26
C ARG A 283 0.49 -2.46 -8.39
N ASN A 284 0.34 -1.57 -7.43
CA ASN A 284 -0.78 -1.55 -6.48
C ASN A 284 -1.88 -0.59 -6.92
N GLU A 285 -2.45 -0.80 -8.13
CA GLU A 285 -3.40 0.13 -8.75
C GLU A 285 -4.61 0.43 -7.86
N ASN A 286 -5.27 -0.61 -7.34
CA ASN A 286 -6.44 -0.43 -6.47
C ASN A 286 -6.09 0.35 -5.18
N LYS A 287 -4.91 0.12 -4.63
CA LYS A 287 -4.44 0.85 -3.45
C LYS A 287 -4.19 2.32 -3.78
N ALA A 288 -3.55 2.62 -4.92
CA ALA A 288 -3.31 3.98 -5.37
C ALA A 288 -4.63 4.75 -5.64
N ILE A 289 -5.62 4.09 -6.26
CA ILE A 289 -6.97 4.66 -6.44
C ILE A 289 -7.61 4.93 -5.08
N SER A 290 -7.56 3.98 -4.16
CA SER A 290 -8.13 4.14 -2.82
C SER A 290 -7.49 5.29 -2.04
N MET A 291 -6.16 5.43 -2.16
CA MET A 291 -5.45 6.58 -1.59
C MET A 291 -5.95 7.90 -2.16
N ALA A 292 -6.08 8.02 -3.50
CA ALA A 292 -6.57 9.25 -4.13
C ALA A 292 -7.99 9.60 -3.67
N VAL A 293 -8.85 8.60 -3.47
CA VAL A 293 -10.19 8.80 -2.91
C VAL A 293 -10.13 9.30 -1.46
N LEU A 294 -9.29 8.68 -0.63
CA LEU A 294 -9.16 9.05 0.78
C LEU A 294 -8.46 10.39 0.97
N ASP A 295 -7.40 10.67 0.20
CA ASP A 295 -6.72 11.97 0.23
C ASP A 295 -7.72 13.10 -0.08
N ALA A 296 -8.55 12.92 -1.10
CA ALA A 296 -9.61 13.86 -1.43
C ALA A 296 -10.69 13.93 -0.34
N SER A 297 -11.04 12.81 0.29
CA SER A 297 -12.05 12.80 1.37
C SER A 297 -11.56 13.53 2.61
N LEU A 298 -10.27 13.45 2.92
CA LEU A 298 -9.64 14.11 4.07
C LEU A 298 -9.50 15.63 3.92
N GLU A 299 -9.62 16.16 2.69
CA GLU A 299 -9.69 17.61 2.44
C GLU A 299 -11.09 18.18 2.65
N THR A 300 -12.11 17.33 2.87
CA THR A 300 -13.50 17.75 3.02
C THR A 300 -14.00 17.47 4.43
N GLU A 301 -14.68 18.44 5.05
CA GLU A 301 -15.36 18.24 6.33
C GLU A 301 -16.66 17.45 6.14
N GLY A 302 -16.93 16.51 7.07
CA GLY A 302 -18.18 15.76 7.05
C GLY A 302 -18.20 14.61 8.07
N PRO A 303 -19.36 13.96 8.23
CA PRO A 303 -19.55 12.91 9.24
C PRO A 303 -19.12 11.51 8.78
N ALA A 304 -18.63 11.37 7.56
CA ALA A 304 -18.25 10.05 7.02
C ALA A 304 -16.90 9.57 7.61
N PRO A 305 -16.75 8.29 7.90
CA PRO A 305 -15.48 7.76 8.44
C PRO A 305 -14.25 8.06 7.56
N ALA A 306 -14.44 8.19 6.25
CA ALA A 306 -13.36 8.54 5.31
C ALA A 306 -12.93 10.03 5.40
N GLN A 307 -13.69 10.87 6.14
CA GLN A 307 -13.42 12.28 6.39
C GLN A 307 -12.85 12.52 7.79
N ASP A 308 -12.81 11.48 8.62
CA ASP A 308 -12.20 11.51 9.95
C ASP A 308 -10.73 11.15 9.84
N GLU A 309 -9.87 12.16 9.92
CA GLU A 309 -8.43 12.01 9.74
C GLU A 309 -7.82 11.07 10.77
N GLU A 310 -8.15 11.23 12.05
CA GLU A 310 -7.64 10.37 13.12
C GLU A 310 -8.07 8.92 12.89
N PHE A 311 -9.35 8.71 12.54
CA PHE A 311 -9.84 7.37 12.27
C PHE A 311 -9.10 6.72 11.09
N VAL A 312 -8.95 7.42 9.98
CA VAL A 312 -8.30 6.88 8.77
C VAL A 312 -6.83 6.55 9.03
N LEU A 313 -6.09 7.48 9.62
CA LEU A 313 -4.64 7.36 9.73
C LEU A 313 -4.18 6.46 10.88
N LEU A 314 -4.93 6.42 12.00
CA LEU A 314 -4.59 5.58 13.14
C LEU A 314 -5.01 4.10 12.96
N HIS A 315 -6.00 3.79 12.12
CA HIS A 315 -6.47 2.43 11.95
C HIS A 315 -5.98 1.74 10.66
N GLY A 316 -5.23 2.46 9.83
CA GLY A 316 -4.75 1.97 8.54
C GLY A 316 -3.51 1.07 8.61
N ASP A 317 -2.73 1.10 9.69
CA ASP A 317 -1.50 0.31 9.75
C ASP A 317 -1.77 -1.19 9.92
N SER A 318 -1.26 -2.00 8.96
CA SER A 318 -1.49 -3.44 8.94
C SER A 318 -0.91 -4.16 10.16
N LEU A 319 0.21 -3.69 10.70
CA LEU A 319 0.85 -4.34 11.87
C LEU A 319 0.12 -4.00 13.16
N GLU A 320 -0.30 -2.75 13.34
CA GLU A 320 -1.05 -2.34 14.52
C GLU A 320 -2.41 -3.05 14.54
N MET A 321 -3.13 -3.05 13.43
CA MET A 321 -4.43 -3.71 13.29
C MET A 321 -4.32 -5.22 13.57
N ASN A 322 -3.42 -5.91 12.89
CA ASN A 322 -3.26 -7.36 13.05
C ASN A 322 -2.66 -7.73 14.40
N GLY A 323 -1.69 -6.96 14.88
CA GLY A 323 -1.07 -7.17 16.19
C GLY A 323 -2.08 -7.01 17.33
N PHE A 324 -2.94 -5.98 17.26
CA PHE A 324 -3.98 -5.76 18.25
C PHE A 324 -5.03 -6.87 18.25
N ILE A 325 -5.49 -7.32 17.09
CA ILE A 325 -6.45 -8.43 17.01
C ILE A 325 -5.78 -9.75 17.42
N SER A 326 -4.55 -9.98 16.97
CA SER A 326 -3.83 -11.23 17.25
C SER A 326 -3.52 -11.42 18.74
N HIS A 327 -3.34 -10.33 19.52
CA HIS A 327 -3.08 -10.50 20.95
C HIS A 327 -4.26 -11.14 21.70
N LEU A 328 -5.49 -11.05 21.18
CA LEU A 328 -6.68 -11.64 21.78
C LEU A 328 -6.65 -13.19 21.81
N LYS A 329 -5.86 -13.81 20.94
CA LYS A 329 -5.64 -15.28 20.98
C LYS A 329 -4.66 -15.72 22.05
N LEU A 330 -3.94 -14.79 22.68
CA LEU A 330 -3.06 -15.09 23.79
C LEU A 330 -3.91 -15.38 25.05
N PRO A 331 -3.42 -16.25 25.98
CA PRO A 331 -4.20 -16.63 27.14
C PRO A 331 -4.43 -15.47 28.13
N HIS A 332 -5.55 -14.80 28.03
CA HIS A 332 -5.96 -13.69 28.92
C HIS A 332 -6.96 -14.15 29.99
N TYR A 333 -6.75 -15.33 30.58
CA TYR A 333 -7.71 -15.93 31.50
C TYR A 333 -7.99 -15.09 32.73
N VAL A 334 -7.01 -14.33 33.24
CA VAL A 334 -7.19 -13.45 34.43
C VAL A 334 -8.24 -12.37 34.15
N THR A 335 -8.19 -11.74 32.98
CA THR A 335 -9.18 -10.73 32.59
C THR A 335 -10.56 -11.34 32.41
N PHE A 336 -10.64 -12.53 31.81
CA PHE A 336 -11.91 -13.23 31.62
C PHE A 336 -12.52 -13.71 32.96
N GLN A 337 -11.70 -14.26 33.88
CA GLN A 337 -12.14 -14.61 35.22
C GLN A 337 -12.70 -13.41 35.98
N SER A 338 -12.04 -12.27 35.92
CA SER A 338 -12.54 -11.03 36.53
C SER A 338 -13.91 -10.63 36.00
N LYS A 339 -14.12 -10.71 34.68
CA LYS A 339 -15.44 -10.46 34.06
C LYS A 339 -16.49 -11.47 34.50
N LEU A 340 -16.16 -12.76 34.55
CA LEU A 340 -17.05 -13.81 35.04
C LEU A 340 -17.47 -13.57 36.48
N ASP A 341 -16.54 -13.19 37.35
CA ASP A 341 -16.82 -12.92 38.75
C ASP A 341 -17.71 -11.69 38.92
N SER A 342 -17.53 -10.65 38.09
CA SER A 342 -18.43 -9.50 38.07
C SER A 342 -19.85 -9.91 37.66
N VAL A 343 -20.01 -10.71 36.60
CA VAL A 343 -21.32 -11.22 36.16
C VAL A 343 -21.96 -12.12 37.22
N ARG A 344 -21.18 -12.97 37.89
CA ARG A 344 -21.68 -13.85 38.97
C ARG A 344 -22.15 -13.05 40.18
N LYS A 345 -21.47 -11.96 40.53
CA LYS A 345 -21.88 -11.06 41.61
C LYS A 345 -23.23 -10.40 41.36
N THR A 346 -23.44 -9.87 40.14
CA THR A 346 -24.72 -9.24 39.77
C THR A 346 -25.92 -10.21 39.76
N ARG A 347 -25.67 -11.52 39.65
CA ARG A 347 -26.73 -12.55 39.69
C ARG A 347 -27.06 -13.03 41.09
N LYS A 348 -26.21 -12.71 42.10
CA LYS A 348 -26.43 -13.12 43.48
C LYS A 348 -27.20 -12.08 44.30
N GLU A 349 -27.49 -10.93 43.73
CA GLU A 349 -28.21 -9.83 44.40
C GLU A 349 -29.59 -9.65 43.76
N PRO A 350 -30.56 -10.52 43.95
CA PRO A 350 -31.90 -10.10 44.32
C PRO A 350 -32.67 -11.14 45.16
N GLU A 351 -32.36 -11.30 46.40
CA GLU A 351 -33.23 -12.05 47.33
C GLU A 351 -33.19 -11.48 48.76
N HIS A 352 -33.08 -10.19 48.97
CA HIS A 352 -33.38 -9.62 50.28
C HIS A 352 -33.83 -8.17 50.18
N GLU A 353 -35.07 -8.00 49.73
CA GLU A 353 -35.95 -6.89 50.17
C GLU A 353 -37.40 -7.35 50.05
N SER A 354 -37.89 -8.00 51.11
CA SER A 354 -39.32 -8.07 51.44
C SER A 354 -39.48 -8.01 52.94
#